data_57942262761033f23e983c3cd9f06886
#
_entry.id   57942262761033f23e983c3cd9f06886
#
_cell.length_a   1.000
_cell.length_b   1.000
_cell.length_c   1.000
_cell.angle_alpha   90.00
_cell.angle_beta   90.00
_cell.angle_gamma   90.00
#
_symmetry.space_group_name_H-M   'P 1'
#
loop_
_entity.id
_entity.type
_entity.pdbx_description
1 polymer ?
#
loop_
_entity_poly.entity_id
_entity_poly.type
_entity_poly.pdbx_seq_one_letter_code
_entity_poly.pdbx_strand_id
1 'polypeptide(L)' 'MTAQNFMNVVRFKLKSDCVDKYFEVINKTSFEGRTQRYIAKTGDYDYCFVGIWKSAEAIAAQRTAMIAHLDEVRGFIYLC' A
#
# COMPACT_ATOMS: atom_id res chain seq x y z
N MET A 1 -26.12 12.81 6.49
CA MET A 1 -24.98 12.10 7.07
C MET A 1 -23.94 11.80 6.03
N THR A 2 -22.74 12.07 6.35
CA THR A 2 -21.66 11.86 5.40
C THR A 2 -21.03 10.47 5.58
N ALA A 3 -20.71 9.85 4.48
CA ALA A 3 -19.90 8.65 4.51
C ALA A 3 -18.51 9.01 4.99
N GLN A 4 -17.97 8.21 5.87
CA GLN A 4 -16.61 8.43 6.36
C GLN A 4 -15.67 7.51 5.63
N ASN A 5 -14.77 8.11 4.87
CA ASN A 5 -13.69 7.38 4.27
C ASN A 5 -12.65 7.07 5.33
N PHE A 6 -11.99 5.95 5.17
CA PHE A 6 -10.90 5.56 6.04
C PHE A 6 -9.61 5.54 5.24
N MET A 7 -8.55 6.09 5.83
CA MET A 7 -7.27 6.20 5.15
C MET A 7 -6.20 5.46 5.93
N ASN A 8 -5.39 4.68 5.23
CA ASN A 8 -4.19 4.13 5.84
C ASN A 8 -2.95 4.72 5.16
N VAL A 9 -1.91 4.92 5.94
CA VAL A 9 -0.66 5.50 5.48
C VAL A 9 0.48 4.59 5.88
N VAL A 10 1.33 4.24 4.91
CA VAL A 10 2.48 3.37 5.17
C VAL A 10 3.73 4.05 4.62
N ARG A 11 4.73 4.18 5.45
CA ARG A 11 6.04 4.69 5.02
C ARG A 11 7.02 3.54 4.90
N PHE A 12 7.79 3.57 3.83
CA PHE A 12 8.76 2.50 3.61
C PHE A 12 9.89 3.00 2.72
N LYS A 13 10.97 2.24 2.72
CA LYS A 13 12.11 2.51 1.86
C LYS A 13 12.28 1.33 0.90
N LEU A 14 12.38 1.60 -0.39
CA LEU A 14 12.63 0.58 -1.39
C LEU A 14 14.12 0.35 -1.58
N LYS A 15 14.48 -0.89 -1.92
CA LYS A 15 15.82 -1.20 -2.36
C LYS A 15 16.02 -0.61 -3.75
N SER A 16 17.21 -0.08 -4.02
CA SER A 16 17.47 0.70 -5.23
C SER A 16 17.24 -0.09 -6.51
N ASP A 17 17.47 -1.39 -6.49
CA ASP A 17 17.31 -2.24 -7.66
C ASP A 17 15.93 -2.89 -7.74
N CYS A 18 15.03 -2.54 -6.83
CA CYS A 18 13.71 -3.15 -6.75
C CYS A 18 12.56 -2.17 -6.98
N VAL A 19 12.87 -0.91 -7.31
CA VAL A 19 11.82 0.11 -7.46
C VAL A 19 10.83 -0.29 -8.54
N ASP A 20 11.32 -0.65 -9.73
CA ASP A 20 10.43 -1.01 -10.83
C ASP A 20 9.64 -2.27 -10.53
N LYS A 21 10.26 -3.24 -9.88
CA LYS A 21 9.58 -4.48 -9.50
C LYS A 21 8.46 -4.23 -8.52
N TYR A 22 8.70 -3.35 -7.54
CA TYR A 22 7.68 -3.00 -6.58
C TYR A 22 6.47 -2.37 -7.25
N PHE A 23 6.70 -1.38 -8.11
CA PHE A 23 5.61 -0.71 -8.80
C PHE A 23 4.86 -1.64 -9.73
N GLU A 24 5.56 -2.58 -10.36
CA GLU A 24 4.90 -3.58 -11.20
C GLU A 24 3.93 -4.43 -10.38
N VAL A 25 4.36 -4.87 -9.20
CA VAL A 25 3.51 -5.69 -8.33
C VAL A 25 2.30 -4.89 -7.85
N ILE A 26 2.50 -3.67 -7.33
CA ILE A 26 1.38 -2.91 -6.78
C ILE A 26 0.39 -2.48 -7.86
N ASN A 27 0.84 -2.28 -9.09
CA ASN A 27 -0.06 -1.94 -10.19
C ASN A 27 -0.97 -3.10 -10.58
N LYS A 28 -0.57 -4.31 -10.26
CA LYS A 28 -1.38 -5.50 -10.51
C LYS A 28 -2.28 -5.86 -9.33
N THR A 29 -2.05 -5.23 -8.18
CA THR A 29 -2.75 -5.57 -6.95
C THR A 29 -3.88 -4.58 -6.72
N SER A 30 -5.08 -5.11 -6.43
CA SER A 30 -6.20 -4.28 -6.05
C SER A 30 -6.92 -4.94 -4.88
N PHE A 31 -7.59 -4.11 -4.08
CA PHE A 31 -8.35 -4.60 -2.93
C PHE A 31 -9.76 -4.07 -3.01
N GLU A 32 -10.72 -4.95 -2.74
CA GLU A 32 -12.11 -4.56 -2.68
C GLU A 32 -12.33 -3.59 -1.54
N GLY A 33 -13.05 -2.52 -1.81
CA GLY A 33 -13.32 -1.48 -0.81
C GLY A 33 -12.31 -0.36 -0.77
N ARG A 34 -11.14 -0.54 -1.39
CA ARG A 34 -10.18 0.55 -1.53
C ARG A 34 -10.53 1.35 -2.79
N THR A 35 -10.87 2.62 -2.58
CA THR A 35 -11.37 3.45 -3.68
C THR A 35 -10.27 4.22 -4.39
N GLN A 36 -9.19 4.56 -3.68
CA GLN A 36 -8.07 5.30 -4.25
C GLN A 36 -6.76 4.87 -3.60
N ARG A 37 -5.69 5.11 -4.34
CA ARG A 37 -4.35 4.79 -3.88
C ARG A 37 -3.41 5.86 -4.40
N TYR A 38 -2.55 6.36 -3.50
CA TYR A 38 -1.53 7.33 -3.85
C TYR A 38 -0.19 6.86 -3.33
N ILE A 39 0.87 7.16 -4.07
CA ILE A 39 2.23 6.90 -3.64
C ILE A 39 3.03 8.17 -3.87
N ALA A 40 3.64 8.68 -2.81
CA ALA A 40 4.48 9.87 -2.87
C ALA A 40 5.92 9.47 -2.60
N LYS A 41 6.83 10.00 -3.41
CA LYS A 41 8.26 9.84 -3.17
C LYS A 41 8.69 10.96 -2.22
N THR A 42 9.27 10.58 -1.07
CA THR A 42 9.66 11.54 -0.04
C THR A 42 11.17 11.68 0.10
N GLY A 43 11.93 10.84 -0.57
CA GLY A 43 13.39 10.86 -0.59
C GLY A 43 13.88 10.01 -1.76
N ASP A 44 15.17 9.73 -1.84
CA ASP A 44 15.73 8.99 -2.97
C ASP A 44 15.05 7.63 -3.17
N TYR A 45 14.84 6.92 -2.08
CA TYR A 45 14.18 5.60 -2.11
C TYR A 45 13.11 5.51 -1.04
N ASP A 46 12.72 6.65 -0.48
CA ASP A 46 11.69 6.73 0.55
C ASP A 46 10.35 7.04 -0.08
N TYR A 47 9.35 6.29 0.32
CA TYR A 47 8.01 6.40 -0.25
C TYR A 47 6.96 6.41 0.85
N CYS A 48 5.85 7.05 0.55
CA CYS A 48 4.68 7.07 1.40
C CYS A 48 3.49 6.55 0.59
N PHE A 49 2.90 5.47 1.04
CA PHE A 49 1.72 4.88 0.40
C PHE A 49 0.48 5.32 1.17
N VAL A 50 -0.51 5.80 0.45
CA VAL A 50 -1.78 6.20 1.03
C VAL A 50 -2.90 5.46 0.33
N GLY A 51 -3.71 4.74 1.10
CA GLY A 51 -4.89 4.06 0.58
C GLY A 51 -6.15 4.67 1.16
N ILE A 52 -7.11 4.96 0.30
CA ILE A 52 -8.41 5.48 0.72
C ILE A 52 -9.42 4.35 0.60
N TRP A 53 -10.15 4.09 1.67
CA TRP A 53 -11.09 2.98 1.78
C TRP A 53 -12.48 3.50 2.09
N LYS A 54 -13.48 2.71 1.72
CA LYS A 54 -14.88 3.06 2.02
C LYS A 54 -15.13 3.20 3.51
N SER A 55 -14.48 2.32 4.31
CA SER A 55 -14.72 2.27 5.76
C SER A 55 -13.63 1.46 6.43
N ALA A 56 -13.58 1.51 7.75
CA ALA A 56 -12.67 0.67 8.53
C ALA A 56 -12.99 -0.81 8.34
N GLU A 57 -14.25 -1.16 8.19
CA GLU A 57 -14.65 -2.54 7.96
C GLU A 57 -14.11 -3.06 6.62
N ALA A 58 -14.07 -2.20 5.60
CA ALA A 58 -13.53 -2.60 4.31
C ALA A 58 -12.04 -3.00 4.42
N ILE A 59 -11.26 -2.24 5.17
CA ILE A 59 -9.87 -2.59 5.42
C ILE A 59 -9.78 -3.90 6.20
N ALA A 60 -10.56 -4.04 7.25
CA ALA A 60 -10.55 -5.24 8.08
C ALA A 60 -10.88 -6.48 7.24
N ALA A 61 -11.82 -6.37 6.32
CA ALA A 61 -12.21 -7.47 5.46
C ALA A 61 -11.08 -7.91 4.52
N GLN A 62 -10.16 -7.00 4.19
CA GLN A 62 -9.05 -7.31 3.28
C GLN A 62 -7.72 -7.57 4.01
N ARG A 63 -7.78 -7.69 5.33
CA ARG A 63 -6.56 -7.82 6.13
C ARG A 63 -5.69 -9.01 5.70
N THR A 64 -6.29 -10.15 5.49
CA THR A 64 -5.54 -11.35 5.08
C THR A 64 -4.88 -11.14 3.72
N ALA A 65 -5.60 -10.53 2.78
CA ALA A 65 -5.06 -10.23 1.46
C ALA A 65 -3.94 -9.20 1.54
N MET A 66 -4.04 -8.23 2.44
CA MET A 66 -3.01 -7.22 2.62
C MET A 66 -1.74 -7.84 3.20
N ILE A 67 -1.88 -8.77 4.14
CA ILE A 67 -0.74 -9.47 4.71
C ILE A 67 -0.05 -10.32 3.65
N ALA A 68 -0.81 -11.00 2.81
CA ALA A 68 -0.25 -11.78 1.72
C ALA A 68 0.50 -10.89 0.72
N HIS A 69 -0.05 -9.71 0.45
CA HIS A 69 0.61 -8.73 -0.42
C HIS A 69 1.91 -8.23 0.20
N LEU A 70 1.91 -7.97 1.49
CA LEU A 70 3.13 -7.56 2.18
C LEU A 70 4.22 -8.63 2.06
N ASP A 71 3.85 -9.90 2.21
CA ASP A 71 4.80 -11.00 2.04
C ASP A 71 5.37 -11.02 0.62
N GLU A 72 4.54 -10.71 -0.36
CA GLU A 72 4.97 -10.66 -1.77
C GLU A 72 6.00 -9.58 -2.02
N VAL A 73 5.84 -8.39 -1.41
CA VAL A 73 6.72 -7.25 -1.66
C VAL A 73 7.84 -7.11 -0.63
N ARG A 74 7.85 -7.95 0.38
CA ARG A 74 8.80 -7.86 1.50
C ARG A 74 10.25 -7.83 1.03
N GLY A 75 10.57 -8.58 -0.02
CA GLY A 75 11.93 -8.64 -0.55
C GLY A 75 12.38 -7.36 -1.23
N PHE A 76 11.46 -6.45 -1.55
CA PHE A 76 11.75 -5.22 -2.27
C PHE A 76 11.97 -4.03 -1.35
N ILE A 77 11.60 -4.15 -0.08
CA ILE A 77 11.66 -3.04 0.86
C ILE A 77 12.60 -3.34 2.01
N TYR A 78 13.13 -2.27 2.61
CA TYR A 78 13.88 -2.39 3.85
C TYR A 78 12.90 -2.39 5.00
N LEU A 79 13.02 -3.39 5.85
CA LEU A 79 12.21 -3.48 7.06
C LEU A 79 13.08 -3.06 8.23
N CYS A 80 12.57 -2.13 9.00
CA CYS A 80 13.26 -1.68 10.22
C CYS A 80 12.90 -2.59 11.38
#